data_8b4a3578534eef4023f10f661b18329f
#
_entry.id   8b4a3578534eef4023f10f661b18329f
#
_cell.length_a   1.000
_cell.length_b   1.000
_cell.length_c   1.000
_cell.angle_alpha   90.00
_cell.angle_beta   90.00
_cell.angle_gamma   90.00
#
_symmetry.space_group_name_H-M   'P 1'
#
loop_
_entity.id
_entity.type
_entity.pdbx_description
1 polymer ?
#
loop_
_entity_poly.entity_id
_entity_poly.type
_entity_poly.pdbx_seq_one_letter_code
_entity_poly.pdbx_strand_id
1 'polypeptide(L)'
;MATNHDGGEAILEAFRSLGIEHIMSSPGSEWSPVWEALARQKTSNRPGPDFIECWHETLAVNMAMGYTQYSGKMQAVLLHAGVGLMQGEIGIHTARNFEIPMVVMSGESVTYGEDPSVEPGAQWYGSLGIVGGPQRIVEPVTKWAQQAGSVHTLYEQTVRAGEMAQHIPQAPTYLDVPLEHMLAAWTPPAKLRDVPPVPKL
;
A
#
# COMPACT_ATOMS: atom_id res chain seq x y z
N MET A 1 9.99 -22.95 -13.46
CA MET A 1 10.08 -21.51 -13.79
C MET A 1 10.46 -20.81 -12.52
N ALA A 2 11.53 -20.03 -12.51
CA ALA A 2 11.84 -19.19 -11.34
C ALA A 2 10.67 -18.21 -11.16
N THR A 3 10.02 -18.25 -10.02
CA THR A 3 9.00 -17.26 -9.66
C THR A 3 9.73 -15.94 -9.50
N ASN A 4 9.58 -15.06 -10.46
CA ASN A 4 10.11 -13.71 -10.36
C ASN A 4 9.26 -12.97 -9.33
N HIS A 5 9.73 -12.92 -8.09
CA HIS A 5 9.13 -12.09 -7.07
C HIS A 5 9.64 -10.66 -7.25
N ASP A 6 8.72 -9.70 -7.21
CA ASP A 6 8.98 -8.27 -7.32
C ASP A 6 8.46 -7.52 -6.10
N GLY A 7 8.52 -6.19 -6.13
CA GLY A 7 7.98 -5.38 -5.04
C GLY A 7 6.48 -5.55 -4.83
N GLY A 8 5.73 -5.88 -5.88
CA GLY A 8 4.30 -6.22 -5.76
C GLY A 8 4.06 -7.46 -4.91
N GLU A 9 4.90 -8.49 -5.07
CA GLU A 9 4.84 -9.69 -4.21
C GLU A 9 5.23 -9.35 -2.77
N ALA A 10 6.24 -8.49 -2.56
CA ALA A 10 6.64 -8.05 -1.22
C ALA A 10 5.48 -7.37 -0.46
N ILE A 11 4.74 -6.50 -1.14
CA ILE A 11 3.54 -5.84 -0.58
C ILE A 11 2.46 -6.87 -0.26
N LEU A 12 2.17 -7.78 -1.20
CA LEU A 12 1.12 -8.78 -1.01
C LEU A 12 1.45 -9.75 0.13
N GLU A 13 2.71 -10.15 0.29
CA GLU A 13 3.16 -10.95 1.42
C GLU A 13 3.02 -10.22 2.76
N ALA A 14 3.32 -8.93 2.78
CA ALA A 14 3.11 -8.13 3.99
C ALA A 14 1.62 -8.04 4.36
N PHE A 15 0.74 -7.88 3.38
CA PHE A 15 -0.71 -7.90 3.63
C PHE A 15 -1.21 -9.24 4.15
N ARG A 16 -0.68 -10.35 3.64
CA ARG A 16 -0.96 -11.70 4.19
C ARG A 16 -0.50 -11.80 5.65
N SER A 17 0.72 -11.33 5.96
CA SER A 17 1.26 -11.34 7.32
C SER A 17 0.44 -10.48 8.28
N LEU A 18 -0.17 -9.40 7.80
CA LEU A 18 -1.04 -8.51 8.57
C LEU A 18 -2.49 -9.02 8.68
N GLY A 19 -2.85 -10.10 8.00
CA GLY A 19 -4.23 -10.61 7.98
C GLY A 19 -5.22 -9.70 7.26
N ILE A 20 -4.75 -8.90 6.30
CA ILE A 20 -5.63 -8.09 5.45
C ILE A 20 -6.52 -9.00 4.62
N GLU A 21 -7.83 -8.77 4.66
CA GLU A 21 -8.82 -9.54 3.90
C GLU A 21 -9.13 -8.92 2.55
N HIS A 22 -9.10 -7.59 2.46
CA HIS A 22 -9.43 -6.87 1.23
C HIS A 22 -8.46 -5.73 0.96
N ILE A 23 -8.15 -5.55 -0.32
CA ILE A 23 -7.47 -4.39 -0.86
C ILE A 23 -8.52 -3.59 -1.62
N MET A 24 -8.96 -2.45 -1.08
CA MET A 24 -9.82 -1.51 -1.78
C MET A 24 -8.96 -0.58 -2.62
N SER A 25 -9.26 -0.46 -3.91
CA SER A 25 -8.38 0.30 -4.80
C SER A 25 -9.15 1.03 -5.89
N SER A 26 -8.78 2.27 -6.13
CA SER A 26 -8.97 2.96 -7.40
C SER A 26 -7.58 3.07 -8.02
N PRO A 27 -7.21 2.09 -8.87
CA PRO A 27 -5.82 1.87 -9.17
C PRO A 27 -5.32 2.67 -10.37
N GLY A 28 -4.05 3.06 -10.31
CA GLY A 28 -3.27 3.43 -11.48
C GLY A 28 -2.39 2.28 -11.97
N SER A 29 -1.78 2.44 -13.14
CA SER A 29 -0.93 1.43 -13.78
C SER A 29 0.33 1.06 -12.99
N GLU A 30 0.73 1.88 -12.04
CA GLU A 30 1.85 1.62 -11.12
C GLU A 30 1.63 0.37 -10.26
N TRP A 31 0.38 -0.03 -10.04
CA TRP A 31 0.05 -1.21 -9.25
C TRP A 31 0.10 -2.53 -10.04
N SER A 32 0.52 -2.50 -11.31
CA SER A 32 0.65 -3.70 -12.15
C SER A 32 1.42 -4.84 -11.46
N PRO A 33 2.55 -4.63 -10.74
CA PRO A 33 3.23 -5.71 -10.04
C PRO A 33 2.37 -6.37 -8.95
N VAL A 34 1.54 -5.58 -8.25
CA VAL A 34 0.59 -6.11 -7.25
C VAL A 34 -0.51 -6.93 -7.94
N TRP A 35 -1.01 -6.49 -9.09
CA TRP A 35 -2.01 -7.26 -9.85
C TRP A 35 -1.44 -8.60 -10.35
N GLU A 36 -0.19 -8.61 -10.80
CA GLU A 36 0.49 -9.85 -11.17
C GLU A 36 0.67 -10.79 -9.98
N ALA A 37 1.02 -10.26 -8.80
CA ALA A 37 1.10 -11.03 -7.57
C ALA A 37 -0.27 -11.62 -7.16
N LEU A 38 -1.35 -10.85 -7.30
CA LEU A 38 -2.72 -11.32 -7.08
C LEU A 38 -3.14 -12.38 -8.10
N ALA A 39 -2.75 -12.25 -9.36
CA ALA A 39 -2.98 -13.28 -10.38
C ALA A 39 -2.24 -14.58 -10.04
N ARG A 40 -0.98 -14.50 -9.57
CA ARG A 40 -0.23 -15.65 -9.06
C ARG A 40 -0.90 -16.28 -7.84
N GLN A 41 -1.38 -15.47 -6.90
CA GLN A 41 -2.15 -15.94 -5.74
C GLN A 41 -3.37 -16.75 -6.19
N LYS A 42 -4.17 -16.21 -7.10
CA LYS A 42 -5.38 -16.87 -7.61
C LYS A 42 -5.08 -18.18 -8.34
N THR A 43 -4.10 -18.19 -9.22
CA THR A 43 -3.74 -19.38 -10.01
C THR A 43 -3.14 -20.50 -9.16
N SER A 44 -2.48 -20.18 -8.06
CA SER A 44 -1.93 -21.15 -7.12
C SER A 44 -2.88 -21.54 -5.98
N ASN A 45 -4.10 -21.01 -5.95
CA ASN A 45 -5.07 -21.15 -4.83
C ASN A 45 -4.46 -20.79 -3.48
N ARG A 46 -3.55 -19.85 -3.45
CA ARG A 46 -2.92 -19.40 -2.20
C ARG A 46 -3.87 -18.45 -1.46
N PRO A 47 -4.07 -18.62 -0.13
CA PRO A 47 -4.86 -17.68 0.66
C PRO A 47 -4.23 -16.28 0.66
N GLY A 48 -5.05 -15.25 0.72
CA GLY A 48 -4.61 -13.86 0.80
C GLY A 48 -5.74 -12.89 0.52
N PRO A 49 -5.47 -11.58 0.48
CA PRO A 49 -6.52 -10.60 0.31
C PRO A 49 -7.19 -10.68 -1.07
N ASP A 50 -8.47 -10.36 -1.09
CA ASP A 50 -9.23 -10.09 -2.30
C ASP A 50 -9.03 -8.65 -2.75
N PHE A 51 -8.96 -8.43 -4.07
CA PHE A 51 -8.87 -7.11 -4.66
C PHE A 51 -10.27 -6.61 -5.02
N ILE A 52 -10.63 -5.43 -4.50
CA ILE A 52 -11.90 -4.76 -4.75
C ILE A 52 -11.64 -3.47 -5.51
N GLU A 53 -11.95 -3.49 -6.80
CA GLU A 53 -11.84 -2.30 -7.63
C GLU A 53 -12.95 -1.31 -7.31
N CYS A 54 -12.56 -0.06 -7.12
CA CYS A 54 -13.44 1.06 -6.83
C CYS A 54 -13.33 2.10 -7.96
N TRP A 55 -14.42 2.72 -8.30
CA TRP A 55 -14.48 3.70 -9.39
C TRP A 55 -13.92 5.07 -9.01
N HIS A 56 -13.58 5.27 -7.75
CA HIS A 56 -13.04 6.52 -7.25
C HIS A 56 -12.28 6.29 -5.94
N GLU A 57 -11.23 7.03 -5.72
CA GLU A 57 -10.33 6.88 -4.56
C GLU A 57 -11.05 7.16 -3.24
N THR A 58 -11.91 8.19 -3.21
CA THR A 58 -12.74 8.47 -2.04
C THR A 58 -13.62 7.27 -1.68
N LEU A 59 -14.14 6.55 -2.68
CA LEU A 59 -14.94 5.35 -2.45
C LEU A 59 -14.07 4.23 -1.85
N ALA A 60 -12.86 4.02 -2.40
CA ALA A 60 -11.94 2.99 -1.89
C ALA A 60 -11.61 3.20 -0.41
N VAL A 61 -11.24 4.43 -0.03
CA VAL A 61 -10.95 4.78 1.37
C VAL A 61 -12.17 4.59 2.26
N ASN A 62 -13.33 5.08 1.85
CA ASN A 62 -14.56 4.97 2.65
C ASN A 62 -15.06 3.53 2.79
N MET A 63 -14.90 2.68 1.76
CA MET A 63 -15.22 1.25 1.85
C MET A 63 -14.30 0.54 2.84
N ALA A 64 -12.98 0.80 2.78
CA ALA A 64 -12.02 0.25 3.73
C ALA A 64 -12.35 0.69 5.17
N MET A 65 -12.67 1.98 5.35
CA MET A 65 -13.09 2.54 6.64
C MET A 65 -14.34 1.83 7.19
N GLY A 66 -15.40 1.75 6.38
CA GLY A 66 -16.66 1.13 6.78
C GLY A 66 -16.50 -0.37 7.09
N TYR A 67 -15.74 -1.10 6.26
CA TYR A 67 -15.49 -2.51 6.50
C TYR A 67 -14.66 -2.74 7.77
N THR A 68 -13.62 -1.95 7.99
CA THR A 68 -12.80 -2.01 9.21
C THR A 68 -13.64 -1.72 10.45
N GLN A 69 -14.50 -0.70 10.39
CA GLN A 69 -15.38 -0.34 11.50
C GLN A 69 -16.38 -1.45 11.83
N TYR A 70 -16.96 -2.08 10.81
CA TYR A 70 -17.92 -3.16 10.98
C TYR A 70 -17.28 -4.47 11.45
N SER A 71 -16.17 -4.88 10.81
CA SER A 71 -15.54 -6.18 11.05
C SER A 71 -14.54 -6.17 12.22
N GLY A 72 -14.01 -4.99 12.57
CA GLY A 72 -12.88 -4.85 13.50
C GLY A 72 -11.54 -5.29 12.91
N LYS A 73 -11.47 -5.51 11.59
CA LYS A 73 -10.27 -5.97 10.88
C LYS A 73 -9.74 -4.88 9.96
N MET A 74 -8.49 -4.48 10.17
CA MET A 74 -7.81 -3.50 9.34
C MET A 74 -7.77 -3.93 7.88
N GLN A 75 -7.99 -2.97 6.95
CA GLN A 75 -7.90 -3.20 5.52
C GLN A 75 -6.79 -2.38 4.89
N ALA A 76 -6.44 -2.73 3.63
CA ALA A 76 -5.50 -1.97 2.81
C ALA A 76 -6.23 -1.16 1.74
N VAL A 77 -5.65 -0.01 1.40
CA VAL A 77 -6.11 0.87 0.33
C VAL A 77 -4.94 1.17 -0.60
N LEU A 78 -5.13 0.92 -1.90
CA LEU A 78 -4.15 1.29 -2.92
C LEU A 78 -4.75 2.38 -3.81
N LEU A 79 -4.11 3.54 -3.84
CA LEU A 79 -4.55 4.73 -4.57
C LEU A 79 -3.61 5.01 -5.74
N HIS A 80 -4.14 5.67 -6.78
CA HIS A 80 -3.31 6.16 -7.86
C HIS A 80 -2.33 7.22 -7.36
N ALA A 81 -1.15 7.25 -7.97
CA ALA A 81 -0.08 8.22 -7.66
C ALA A 81 -0.59 9.66 -7.76
N GLY A 82 -0.16 10.51 -6.84
CA GLY A 82 -0.45 11.93 -6.84
C GLY A 82 -1.94 12.25 -6.72
N VAL A 83 -2.62 12.33 -7.86
CA VAL A 83 -4.04 12.74 -7.92
C VAL A 83 -4.98 11.82 -7.13
N GLY A 84 -4.72 10.51 -7.15
CA GLY A 84 -5.53 9.55 -6.39
C GLY A 84 -5.37 9.72 -4.89
N LEU A 85 -4.15 9.96 -4.43
CA LEU A 85 -3.89 10.27 -3.04
C LEU A 85 -4.65 11.53 -2.58
N MET A 86 -4.61 12.61 -3.38
CA MET A 86 -5.35 13.85 -3.08
C MET A 86 -6.86 13.61 -3.01
N GLN A 87 -7.41 12.77 -3.89
CA GLN A 87 -8.83 12.42 -3.85
C GLN A 87 -9.20 11.57 -2.62
N GLY A 88 -8.27 10.77 -2.11
CA GLY A 88 -8.47 9.93 -0.92
C GLY A 88 -8.29 10.66 0.40
N GLU A 89 -7.65 11.84 0.42
CA GLU A 89 -7.19 12.54 1.64
C GLU A 89 -8.33 12.81 2.64
N ILE A 90 -9.49 13.25 2.17
CA ILE A 90 -10.65 13.54 3.05
C ILE A 90 -11.09 12.27 3.80
N GLY A 91 -11.12 11.13 3.13
CA GLY A 91 -11.45 9.84 3.76
C GLY A 91 -10.39 9.41 4.77
N ILE A 92 -9.11 9.60 4.44
CA ILE A 92 -7.98 9.31 5.34
C ILE A 92 -8.07 10.18 6.61
N HIS A 93 -8.33 11.48 6.44
CA HIS A 93 -8.54 12.40 7.58
C HIS A 93 -9.74 11.97 8.45
N THR A 94 -10.83 11.56 7.81
CA THR A 94 -12.00 11.04 8.52
C THR A 94 -11.65 9.79 9.33
N ALA A 95 -10.97 8.82 8.72
CA ALA A 95 -10.53 7.60 9.40
C ALA A 95 -9.60 7.90 10.61
N ARG A 96 -8.72 8.89 10.48
CA ARG A 96 -7.89 9.34 11.61
C ARG A 96 -8.74 9.85 12.78
N ASN A 97 -9.73 10.70 12.49
CA ASN A 97 -10.59 11.28 13.53
C ASN A 97 -11.46 10.23 14.24
N PHE A 98 -11.79 9.14 13.57
CA PHE A 98 -12.56 8.03 14.13
C PHE A 98 -11.68 6.88 14.63
N GLU A 99 -10.37 7.04 14.67
CA GLU A 99 -9.40 6.03 15.10
C GLU A 99 -9.55 4.69 14.36
N ILE A 100 -9.80 4.75 13.06
CA ILE A 100 -9.98 3.57 12.23
C ILE A 100 -8.64 3.22 11.55
N PRO A 101 -8.05 2.05 11.89
CA PRO A 101 -6.78 1.64 11.31
C PRO A 101 -6.95 1.21 9.86
N MET A 102 -6.05 1.64 9.00
CA MET A 102 -5.88 1.17 7.63
C MET A 102 -4.47 1.42 7.15
N VAL A 103 -3.98 0.59 6.24
CA VAL A 103 -2.75 0.84 5.50
C VAL A 103 -3.12 1.46 4.17
N VAL A 104 -2.78 2.71 3.98
CA VAL A 104 -2.97 3.43 2.72
C VAL A 104 -1.65 3.50 1.98
N MET A 105 -1.66 3.19 0.70
CA MET A 105 -0.48 3.29 -0.15
C MET A 105 -0.85 4.02 -1.45
N SER A 106 0.07 4.78 -1.98
CA SER A 106 0.02 5.23 -3.37
C SER A 106 1.35 5.00 -4.06
N GLY A 107 1.34 4.97 -5.38
CA GLY A 107 2.56 4.98 -6.13
C GLY A 107 3.23 6.35 -6.11
N GLU A 108 4.50 6.37 -6.45
CA GLU A 108 5.28 7.57 -6.73
C GLU A 108 5.95 7.40 -8.08
N SER A 109 6.33 8.51 -8.65
CA SER A 109 7.25 8.59 -9.77
C SER A 109 8.60 7.93 -9.41
N VAL A 110 9.48 7.78 -10.37
CA VAL A 110 10.85 7.33 -10.12
C VAL A 110 11.56 8.38 -9.26
N THR A 111 11.97 7.97 -8.08
CA THR A 111 12.70 8.83 -7.13
C THR A 111 14.22 8.69 -7.28
N TYR A 112 14.66 7.59 -7.90
CA TYR A 112 16.02 7.21 -8.06
C TYR A 112 16.34 7.03 -9.54
N GLY A 113 16.77 8.10 -10.18
CA GLY A 113 16.97 8.16 -11.65
C GLY A 113 18.25 7.51 -12.17
N GLU A 114 19.01 6.77 -11.36
CA GLU A 114 20.31 6.22 -11.75
C GLU A 114 20.23 4.81 -12.35
N ASP A 115 19.12 4.11 -12.21
CA ASP A 115 18.93 2.78 -12.80
C ASP A 115 18.35 2.90 -14.22
N PRO A 116 19.16 2.72 -15.28
CA PRO A 116 18.68 2.84 -16.65
C PRO A 116 17.74 1.71 -17.08
N SER A 117 17.58 0.67 -16.27
CA SER A 117 16.63 -0.43 -16.55
C SER A 117 15.17 -0.04 -16.26
N VAL A 118 14.96 1.03 -15.51
CA VAL A 118 13.61 1.52 -15.18
C VAL A 118 13.30 2.74 -16.04
N GLU A 119 12.46 2.56 -17.05
CA GLU A 119 11.96 3.64 -17.91
C GLU A 119 10.47 3.88 -17.63
N PRO A 120 10.13 4.84 -16.77
CA PRO A 120 8.75 5.06 -16.34
C PRO A 120 7.91 5.78 -17.40
N GLY A 121 8.54 6.33 -18.44
CA GLY A 121 7.90 7.18 -19.42
C GLY A 121 7.70 8.62 -18.97
N ALA A 122 7.42 9.50 -19.94
CA ALA A 122 7.36 10.95 -19.71
C ALA A 122 6.30 11.39 -18.71
N GLN A 123 5.20 10.66 -18.58
CA GLN A 123 4.14 10.97 -17.64
C GLN A 123 4.63 10.95 -16.19
N TRP A 124 5.44 9.96 -15.84
CA TRP A 124 5.97 9.81 -14.49
C TRP A 124 6.98 10.89 -14.12
N TYR A 125 7.75 11.37 -15.08
CA TYR A 125 8.70 12.46 -14.83
C TYR A 125 8.06 13.84 -14.76
N GLY A 126 7.03 14.09 -15.57
CA GLY A 126 6.52 15.43 -15.81
C GLY A 126 5.24 15.79 -15.07
N SER A 127 4.40 14.83 -14.72
CA SER A 127 3.01 15.11 -14.33
C SER A 127 2.61 14.64 -12.94
N LEU A 128 3.36 13.75 -12.31
CA LEU A 128 2.98 13.10 -11.06
C LEU A 128 3.83 13.54 -9.86
N GLY A 129 4.87 14.34 -10.10
CA GLY A 129 5.72 14.84 -9.02
C GLY A 129 4.98 15.80 -8.09
N ILE A 130 5.10 15.56 -6.80
CA ILE A 130 4.56 16.43 -5.75
C ILE A 130 5.75 17.05 -5.00
N VAL A 131 5.74 18.36 -4.84
CA VAL A 131 6.81 19.07 -4.13
C VAL A 131 6.90 18.57 -2.68
N GLY A 132 8.03 18.01 -2.33
CA GLY A 132 8.28 17.41 -1.01
C GLY A 132 7.79 15.96 -0.86
N GLY A 133 7.30 15.35 -1.95
CA GLY A 133 6.80 13.97 -1.99
C GLY A 133 5.35 13.82 -1.53
N PRO A 134 4.67 12.75 -1.97
CA PRO A 134 3.26 12.48 -1.64
C PRO A 134 3.00 12.38 -0.13
N GLN A 135 3.94 11.87 0.64
CA GLN A 135 3.83 11.76 2.09
C GLN A 135 3.53 13.11 2.77
N ARG A 136 4.00 14.22 2.19
CA ARG A 136 3.75 15.57 2.74
C ARG A 136 2.29 15.98 2.71
N ILE A 137 1.51 15.45 1.77
CA ILE A 137 0.08 15.74 1.68
C ILE A 137 -0.64 15.11 2.86
N VAL A 138 -0.35 13.86 3.18
CA VAL A 138 -1.12 13.07 4.15
C VAL A 138 -0.46 12.97 5.54
N GLU A 139 0.77 13.45 5.70
CA GLU A 139 1.46 13.48 7.00
C GLU A 139 0.61 14.11 8.11
N PRO A 140 -0.09 15.26 7.90
CA PRO A 140 -0.95 15.86 8.91
C PRO A 140 -2.18 15.04 9.28
N VAL A 141 -2.63 14.17 8.38
CA VAL A 141 -3.90 13.42 8.50
C VAL A 141 -3.70 11.90 8.68
N THR A 142 -2.46 11.46 8.88
CA THR A 142 -2.12 10.07 9.18
C THR A 142 -1.37 9.97 10.51
N LYS A 143 -1.29 8.78 11.05
CA LYS A 143 -0.49 8.51 12.25
C LYS A 143 1.00 8.38 11.94
N TRP A 144 1.29 7.94 10.73
CA TRP A 144 2.64 7.70 10.24
C TRP A 144 2.60 7.75 8.71
N ALA A 145 3.56 8.45 8.12
CA ALA A 145 3.69 8.56 6.67
C ALA A 145 5.17 8.46 6.31
N GLN A 146 5.50 7.58 5.35
CA GLN A 146 6.87 7.42 4.83
C GLN A 146 6.85 7.08 3.35
N GLN A 147 8.01 7.24 2.71
CA GLN A 147 8.32 6.69 1.41
C GLN A 147 9.13 5.39 1.59
N ALA A 148 8.84 4.38 0.79
CA ALA A 148 9.60 3.15 0.75
C ALA A 148 11.03 3.42 0.27
N GLY A 149 12.01 2.96 1.02
CA GLY A 149 13.41 3.25 0.75
C GLY A 149 14.09 2.29 -0.24
N SER A 150 13.57 1.07 -0.38
CA SER A 150 14.04 0.08 -1.34
C SER A 150 13.13 -1.14 -1.38
N VAL A 151 13.22 -1.95 -2.46
CA VAL A 151 12.51 -3.23 -2.55
C VAL A 151 12.91 -4.20 -1.42
N HIS A 152 14.16 -4.13 -0.95
CA HIS A 152 14.68 -5.02 0.11
C HIS A 152 14.01 -4.77 1.47
N THR A 153 13.54 -3.54 1.71
CA THR A 153 12.87 -3.16 2.96
C THR A 153 11.35 -3.03 2.81
N LEU A 154 10.81 -3.15 1.59
CA LEU A 154 9.42 -2.87 1.29
C LEU A 154 8.44 -3.78 2.07
N TYR A 155 8.74 -5.08 2.16
CA TYR A 155 7.95 -6.00 2.98
C TYR A 155 7.89 -5.55 4.44
N GLU A 156 9.04 -5.27 5.06
CA GLU A 156 9.12 -4.87 6.47
C GLU A 156 8.49 -3.49 6.71
N GLN A 157 8.64 -2.55 5.78
CA GLN A 157 8.01 -1.23 5.89
C GLN A 157 6.49 -1.33 5.79
N THR A 158 5.97 -2.20 4.91
CA THR A 158 4.53 -2.44 4.79
C THR A 158 3.97 -3.11 6.06
N VAL A 159 4.65 -4.12 6.59
CA VAL A 159 4.26 -4.75 7.87
C VAL A 159 4.26 -3.71 9.00
N ARG A 160 5.32 -2.89 9.09
CA ARG A 160 5.42 -1.82 10.08
C ARG A 160 4.28 -0.81 9.97
N ALA A 161 3.91 -0.42 8.74
CA ALA A 161 2.77 0.47 8.53
C ALA A 161 1.49 -0.11 9.15
N GLY A 162 1.21 -1.40 8.94
CA GLY A 162 0.06 -2.09 9.52
C GLY A 162 0.14 -2.19 11.05
N GLU A 163 1.29 -2.53 11.61
CA GLU A 163 1.49 -2.54 13.06
C GLU A 163 1.24 -1.16 13.67
N MET A 164 1.82 -0.12 13.07
CA MET A 164 1.63 1.26 13.52
C MET A 164 0.16 1.71 13.43
N ALA A 165 -0.55 1.32 12.37
CA ALA A 165 -1.98 1.65 12.23
C ALA A 165 -2.81 1.07 13.37
N GLN A 166 -2.50 -0.15 13.80
CA GLN A 166 -3.25 -0.91 14.79
C GLN A 166 -2.89 -0.56 16.23
N HIS A 167 -1.72 0.04 16.50
CA HIS A 167 -1.38 0.50 17.85
C HIS A 167 -2.28 1.67 18.30
N ILE A 168 -2.61 1.67 19.58
CA ILE A 168 -3.46 2.71 20.19
C ILE A 168 -2.69 4.02 20.35
N PRO A 169 -3.30 5.18 20.02
CA PRO A 169 -4.58 5.35 19.33
C PRO A 169 -4.49 4.82 17.90
N GLN A 170 -5.50 4.05 17.45
CA GLN A 170 -5.54 3.51 16.10
C GLN A 170 -5.74 4.66 15.10
N ALA A 171 -5.14 4.54 13.92
CA ALA A 171 -5.34 5.52 12.86
C ALA A 171 -4.74 5.01 11.54
N PRO A 172 -5.11 5.61 10.40
CA PRO A 172 -4.50 5.27 9.11
C PRO A 172 -3.00 5.59 9.11
N THR A 173 -2.25 4.74 8.43
CA THR A 173 -0.85 4.96 8.07
C THR A 173 -0.72 5.06 6.56
N TYR A 174 0.36 5.67 6.12
CA TYR A 174 0.62 5.85 4.69
C TYR A 174 2.04 5.41 4.34
N LEU A 175 2.15 4.65 3.25
CA LEU A 175 3.42 4.27 2.65
C LEU A 175 3.40 4.63 1.16
N ASP A 176 4.27 5.53 0.76
CA ASP A 176 4.54 5.89 -0.61
C ASP A 176 5.50 4.88 -1.25
N VAL A 177 5.17 4.39 -2.44
CA VAL A 177 5.97 3.34 -3.10
C VAL A 177 6.42 3.81 -4.47
N PRO A 178 7.72 4.17 -4.60
CA PRO A 178 8.30 4.48 -5.90
C PRO A 178 8.19 3.32 -6.89
N LEU A 179 7.96 3.66 -8.16
CA LEU A 179 7.76 2.68 -9.23
C LEU A 179 8.95 1.72 -9.38
N GLU A 180 10.17 2.22 -9.25
CA GLU A 180 11.38 1.39 -9.31
C GLU A 180 11.42 0.30 -8.24
N HIS A 181 10.87 0.58 -7.07
CA HIS A 181 10.80 -0.42 -5.99
C HIS A 181 9.71 -1.46 -6.21
N MET A 182 8.62 -1.08 -6.88
CA MET A 182 7.58 -2.03 -7.26
C MET A 182 8.04 -2.99 -8.35
N LEU A 183 8.86 -2.51 -9.30
CA LEU A 183 9.36 -3.30 -10.42
C LEU A 183 10.62 -4.12 -10.09
N ALA A 184 11.37 -3.72 -9.06
CA ALA A 184 12.62 -4.38 -8.71
C ALA A 184 12.41 -5.81 -8.20
N ALA A 185 13.37 -6.70 -8.51
CA ALA A 185 13.35 -8.06 -8.02
C ALA A 185 13.45 -8.10 -6.50
N TRP A 186 12.55 -8.87 -5.88
CA TRP A 186 12.50 -9.07 -4.45
C TRP A 186 12.85 -10.51 -4.08
N THR A 187 13.69 -10.69 -3.06
CA THR A 187 13.98 -11.99 -2.48
C THR A 187 13.27 -12.10 -1.14
N PRO A 188 12.29 -13.01 -1.00
CA PRO A 188 11.63 -13.22 0.28
C PRO A 188 12.64 -13.57 1.40
N PRO A 189 12.43 -13.08 2.64
CA PRO A 189 13.21 -13.54 3.77
C PRO A 189 12.98 -15.03 4.02
N ALA A 190 13.95 -15.71 4.61
CA ALA A 190 13.85 -17.15 4.91
C ALA A 190 12.63 -17.51 5.78
N LYS A 191 12.16 -16.55 6.56
CA LYS A 191 10.92 -16.66 7.35
C LYS A 191 10.21 -15.31 7.32
N LEU A 192 8.94 -15.31 6.89
CA LEU A 192 8.08 -14.14 7.01
C LEU A 192 7.76 -13.86 8.49
N ARG A 193 7.46 -12.61 8.80
CA ARG A 193 7.08 -12.22 10.17
C ARG A 193 5.75 -12.86 10.55
N ASP A 194 5.69 -13.32 11.78
CA ASP A 194 4.45 -13.62 12.47
C ASP A 194 3.96 -12.34 13.15
N VAL A 195 2.91 -11.75 12.61
CA VAL A 195 2.32 -10.52 13.16
C VAL A 195 1.14 -10.92 14.03
N PRO A 196 1.27 -10.82 15.36
CA PRO A 196 0.18 -11.20 16.24
C PRO A 196 -1.02 -10.25 16.04
N PRO A 197 -2.26 -10.78 16.13
CA PRO A 197 -3.43 -9.93 16.07
C PRO A 197 -3.40 -8.93 17.23
N VAL A 198 -3.75 -7.68 16.94
CA VAL A 198 -3.85 -6.65 17.99
C VAL A 198 -5.01 -7.02 18.92
N PRO A 199 -4.80 -7.01 20.25
CA PRO A 199 -5.86 -7.27 21.20
C PRO A 199 -7.04 -6.32 20.96
N LYS A 200 -8.25 -6.89 20.86
CA LYS A 200 -9.46 -6.07 20.91
C LYS A 200 -9.59 -5.48 22.30
N LEU A 201 -9.70 -4.18 22.36
CA LEU A 201 -10.09 -3.50 23.59
C LEU A 201 -11.57 -3.72 23.89
#